data_a27f84ee11fb9294c68570d14a02b740
#
_entry.id   a27f84ee11fb9294c68570d14a02b740
#
_cell.length_a   1.000
_cell.length_b   1.000
_cell.length_c   1.000
_cell.angle_alpha   90.00
_cell.angle_beta   90.00
_cell.angle_gamma   90.00
#
_symmetry.space_group_name_H-M   'P 1'
#
loop_
_entity.id
_entity.type
_entity.pdbx_description
1 polymer ?
#
loop_
_entity_poly.entity_id
_entity_poly.type
_entity_poly.pdbx_seq_one_letter_code
_entity_poly.pdbx_strand_id
1 'polypeptide(L)'
;MKAKNLNNSSRKTNRLIKNVFAEMLSEYKEISRISVSELCARAEISRGTFYSHYDDIYGVAEDYENELIDHFFDNAKLLTPTNVEQFIDIFFQYIRENDENYKLLCRSNEFIFTAKKLTTIAANKFLELCHHNALVKNKEYIDLDIAVFIDGILCEYVKYCRGLSAVKLDDLYAFTKQWLKDFAKRRLSPPKEK
;
A
#
# COMPACT_ATOMS: atom_id res chain seq x y z
N MET A 1 5.28 -17.87 -33.25
CA MET A 1 6.17 -16.81 -32.74
C MET A 1 5.53 -15.42 -32.64
N LYS A 2 4.38 -15.12 -33.26
CA LYS A 2 3.74 -13.78 -33.19
C LYS A 2 3.03 -13.43 -31.88
N ALA A 3 2.48 -14.40 -31.14
CA ALA A 3 1.72 -14.14 -29.89
C ALA A 3 2.58 -13.63 -28.73
N LYS A 4 3.84 -14.04 -28.64
CA LYS A 4 4.77 -13.63 -27.55
C LYS A 4 5.23 -12.18 -27.70
N ASN A 5 5.35 -11.68 -28.93
CA ASN A 5 5.76 -10.29 -29.19
C ASN A 5 4.63 -9.28 -28.98
N LEU A 6 3.37 -9.64 -29.29
CA LEU A 6 2.20 -8.78 -29.04
C LEU A 6 2.01 -8.54 -27.52
N ASN A 7 2.17 -9.59 -26.71
CA ASN A 7 2.04 -9.48 -25.24
C ASN A 7 3.15 -8.59 -24.62
N ASN A 8 4.37 -8.66 -25.14
CA ASN A 8 5.48 -7.83 -24.66
C ASN A 8 5.34 -6.35 -25.07
N SER A 9 4.82 -6.05 -26.27
CA SER A 9 4.57 -4.68 -26.71
C SER A 9 3.44 -4.05 -25.88
N SER A 10 2.36 -4.78 -25.64
CA SER A 10 1.24 -4.35 -24.81
C SER A 10 1.68 -4.05 -23.38
N ARG A 11 2.50 -4.90 -22.76
CA ARG A 11 3.06 -4.67 -21.41
C ARG A 11 3.95 -3.43 -21.33
N LYS A 12 4.77 -3.20 -22.36
CA LYS A 12 5.63 -2.00 -22.43
C LYS A 12 4.79 -0.73 -22.52
N THR A 13 3.74 -0.74 -23.34
CA THR A 13 2.82 0.39 -23.47
C THR A 13 2.08 0.64 -22.16
N ASN A 14 1.57 -0.39 -21.50
CA ASN A 14 0.91 -0.26 -20.19
C ASN A 14 1.83 0.38 -19.15
N ARG A 15 3.07 -0.10 -19.07
CA ARG A 15 4.07 0.45 -18.15
C ARG A 15 4.39 1.91 -18.47
N LEU A 16 4.51 2.26 -19.75
CA LEU A 16 4.74 3.64 -20.18
C LEU A 16 3.58 4.56 -19.77
N ILE A 17 2.34 4.14 -20.01
CA ILE A 17 1.14 4.89 -19.60
C ILE A 17 1.13 5.13 -18.09
N LYS A 18 1.41 4.10 -17.28
CA LYS A 18 1.45 4.22 -15.82
C LYS A 18 2.59 5.10 -15.31
N ASN A 19 3.78 5.06 -15.93
CA ASN A 19 4.88 5.93 -15.56
C ASN A 19 4.54 7.41 -15.82
N VAL A 20 4.03 7.72 -17.01
CA VAL A 20 3.61 9.08 -17.35
C VAL A 20 2.45 9.55 -16.46
N PHE A 21 1.50 8.67 -16.16
CA PHE A 21 0.41 8.96 -15.22
C PHE A 21 0.96 9.33 -13.82
N ALA A 22 1.93 8.56 -13.29
CA ALA A 22 2.55 8.83 -12.00
C ALA A 22 3.27 10.19 -11.97
N GLU A 23 4.01 10.54 -13.05
CA GLU A 23 4.64 11.85 -13.20
C GLU A 23 3.60 12.98 -13.19
N MET A 24 2.53 12.83 -14.00
CA MET A 24 1.44 13.82 -14.05
C MET A 24 0.71 13.96 -12.72
N LEU A 25 0.44 12.84 -12.03
CA LEU A 25 -0.17 12.85 -10.70
C LEU A 25 0.71 13.61 -9.69
N SER A 26 2.03 13.44 -9.79
CA SER A 26 3.01 14.20 -9.00
C SER A 26 2.91 15.70 -9.22
N GLU A 27 2.69 16.14 -10.45
CA GLU A 27 2.57 17.55 -10.82
C GLU A 27 1.21 18.14 -10.41
N TYR A 28 0.12 17.47 -10.81
CA TYR A 28 -1.25 18.01 -10.67
C TYR A 28 -1.88 17.76 -9.31
N LYS A 29 -1.42 16.73 -8.57
CA LYS A 29 -1.90 16.35 -7.24
C LYS A 29 -3.37 15.88 -7.19
N GLU A 30 -4.04 15.84 -8.33
CA GLU A 30 -5.44 15.44 -8.50
C GLU A 30 -5.61 14.68 -9.81
N ILE A 31 -6.24 13.51 -9.77
CA ILE A 31 -6.51 12.68 -10.96
C ILE A 31 -7.42 13.41 -11.94
N SER A 32 -8.40 14.16 -11.43
CA SER A 32 -9.36 14.93 -12.22
C SER A 32 -8.73 15.97 -13.16
N ARG A 33 -7.49 16.40 -12.88
CA ARG A 33 -6.73 17.35 -13.73
C ARG A 33 -5.96 16.66 -14.86
N ILE A 34 -5.83 15.35 -14.82
CA ILE A 34 -5.08 14.59 -15.84
C ILE A 34 -6.03 14.27 -16.99
N SER A 35 -5.70 14.78 -18.18
CA SER A 35 -6.46 14.46 -19.39
C SER A 35 -5.83 13.33 -20.20
N VAL A 36 -6.65 12.46 -20.80
CA VAL A 36 -6.18 11.41 -21.72
C VAL A 36 -5.36 12.01 -22.86
N SER A 37 -5.75 13.20 -23.35
CA SER A 37 -5.04 13.86 -24.46
C SER A 37 -3.62 14.21 -24.09
N GLU A 38 -3.42 14.77 -22.90
CA GLU A 38 -2.11 15.19 -22.43
C GLU A 38 -1.24 13.99 -22.07
N LEU A 39 -1.84 12.98 -21.39
CA LEU A 39 -1.13 11.74 -21.11
C LEU A 39 -0.62 11.07 -22.37
N CYS A 40 -1.47 10.97 -23.43
CA CYS A 40 -1.07 10.42 -24.71
C CYS A 40 0.06 11.22 -25.36
N ALA A 41 0.01 12.56 -25.28
CA ALA A 41 1.07 13.43 -25.81
C ALA A 41 2.41 13.21 -25.10
N ARG A 42 2.40 13.15 -23.75
CA ARG A 42 3.61 12.90 -22.94
C ARG A 42 4.16 11.48 -23.12
N ALA A 43 3.27 10.50 -23.28
CA ALA A 43 3.64 9.10 -23.52
C ALA A 43 3.99 8.81 -24.99
N GLU A 44 3.90 9.80 -25.89
CA GLU A 44 4.13 9.66 -27.34
C GLU A 44 3.32 8.51 -27.96
N ILE A 45 2.05 8.34 -27.52
CA ILE A 45 1.14 7.34 -28.05
C ILE A 45 -0.12 7.96 -28.65
N SER A 46 -0.77 7.21 -29.55
CA SER A 46 -2.07 7.63 -30.08
C SER A 46 -3.18 7.43 -29.05
N ARG A 47 -4.28 8.21 -29.13
CA ARG A 47 -5.50 7.97 -28.35
C ARG A 47 -6.07 6.57 -28.58
N GLY A 48 -6.02 6.06 -29.81
CA GLY A 48 -6.44 4.68 -30.11
C GLY A 48 -5.61 3.64 -29.36
N THR A 49 -4.30 3.87 -29.24
CA THR A 49 -3.42 3.04 -28.42
C THR A 49 -3.84 3.10 -26.95
N PHE A 50 -4.12 4.29 -26.41
CA PHE A 50 -4.60 4.45 -25.03
C PHE A 50 -5.89 3.67 -24.80
N TYR A 51 -6.92 3.91 -25.63
CA TYR A 51 -8.23 3.26 -25.49
C TYR A 51 -8.22 1.75 -25.77
N SER A 52 -7.15 1.20 -26.34
CA SER A 52 -6.95 -0.26 -26.38
C SER A 52 -6.48 -0.87 -25.06
N HIS A 53 -6.08 -0.04 -24.08
CA HIS A 53 -5.60 -0.45 -22.77
C HIS A 53 -6.53 -0.04 -21.63
N TYR A 54 -7.11 1.17 -21.69
CA TYR A 54 -7.91 1.78 -20.62
C TYR A 54 -9.09 2.54 -21.19
N ASP A 55 -10.21 2.52 -20.49
CA ASP A 55 -11.40 3.27 -20.87
C ASP A 55 -11.26 4.77 -20.56
N ASP A 56 -10.55 5.10 -19.46
CA ASP A 56 -10.32 6.47 -19.00
C ASP A 56 -9.09 6.57 -18.07
N ILE A 57 -8.86 7.76 -17.50
CA ILE A 57 -7.76 8.02 -16.56
C ILE A 57 -7.95 7.28 -15.24
N TYR A 58 -9.19 7.07 -14.80
CA TYR A 58 -9.46 6.36 -13.54
C TYR A 58 -9.10 4.88 -13.65
N GLY A 59 -9.29 4.27 -14.81
CA GLY A 59 -8.81 2.91 -15.09
C GLY A 59 -7.27 2.80 -15.01
N VAL A 60 -6.53 3.84 -15.45
CA VAL A 60 -5.06 3.89 -15.28
C VAL A 60 -4.70 4.01 -13.81
N ALA A 61 -5.41 4.86 -13.06
CA ALA A 61 -5.20 5.04 -11.63
C ALA A 61 -5.42 3.74 -10.86
N GLU A 62 -6.52 3.04 -11.12
CA GLU A 62 -6.85 1.77 -10.49
C GLU A 62 -5.78 0.69 -10.77
N ASP A 63 -5.32 0.57 -12.02
CA ASP A 63 -4.26 -0.39 -12.39
C ASP A 63 -2.92 -0.04 -11.74
N TYR A 64 -2.57 1.26 -11.68
CA TYR A 64 -1.37 1.74 -11.00
C TYR A 64 -1.41 1.46 -9.49
N GLU A 65 -2.55 1.73 -8.84
CA GLU A 65 -2.77 1.45 -7.42
C GLU A 65 -2.71 -0.06 -7.12
N ASN A 66 -3.34 -0.88 -7.97
CA ASN A 66 -3.30 -2.33 -7.82
C ASN A 66 -1.86 -2.85 -7.96
N GLU A 67 -1.08 -2.35 -8.94
CA GLU A 67 0.33 -2.74 -9.09
C GLU A 67 1.17 -2.38 -7.85
N LEU A 68 0.94 -1.22 -7.25
CA LEU A 68 1.63 -0.83 -6.01
C LEU A 68 1.24 -1.72 -4.82
N ILE A 69 -0.05 -2.11 -4.74
CA ILE A 69 -0.53 -3.04 -3.73
C ILE A 69 0.08 -4.43 -3.95
N ASP A 70 0.06 -4.92 -5.19
CA ASP A 70 0.62 -6.22 -5.54
C ASP A 70 2.12 -6.25 -5.27
N HIS A 71 2.88 -5.21 -5.65
CA HIS A 71 4.29 -5.08 -5.30
C HIS A 71 4.56 -5.05 -3.80
N PHE A 72 3.65 -4.45 -3.03
CA PHE A 72 3.73 -4.43 -1.58
C PHE A 72 3.59 -5.85 -0.99
N PHE A 73 2.64 -6.65 -1.50
CA PHE A 73 2.34 -7.98 -0.97
C PHE A 73 3.10 -9.10 -1.67
N ASP A 74 3.47 -8.95 -2.95
CA ASP A 74 4.27 -9.92 -3.73
C ASP A 74 5.75 -9.96 -3.31
N ASN A 75 6.20 -9.00 -2.50
CA ASN A 75 7.46 -9.17 -1.82
C ASN A 75 7.34 -10.39 -0.90
N ALA A 76 7.92 -11.52 -1.33
CA ALA A 76 7.84 -12.82 -0.64
C ALA A 76 8.16 -12.73 0.86
N LYS A 77 8.92 -11.71 1.26
CA LYS A 77 9.25 -11.39 2.65
C LYS A 77 8.04 -10.93 3.46
N LEU A 78 7.06 -10.21 2.85
CA LEU A 78 5.84 -9.75 3.53
C LEU A 78 4.81 -10.86 3.69
N LEU A 79 4.86 -11.89 2.82
CA LEU A 79 3.92 -13.00 2.86
C LEU A 79 4.31 -14.11 3.83
N THR A 80 5.59 -14.18 4.25
CA THR A 80 6.14 -15.26 5.06
C THR A 80 6.75 -14.82 6.40
N PRO A 81 6.31 -13.74 7.06
CA PRO A 81 6.82 -13.42 8.38
C PRO A 81 6.42 -14.52 9.37
N THR A 82 7.37 -14.93 10.20
CA THR A 82 7.14 -15.96 11.21
C THR A 82 6.47 -15.41 12.47
N ASN A 83 6.51 -14.10 12.65
CA ASN A 83 5.90 -13.41 13.78
C ASN A 83 5.53 -11.96 13.42
N VAL A 84 4.72 -11.33 14.27
CA VAL A 84 4.20 -9.98 14.06
C VAL A 84 5.30 -8.91 14.09
N GLU A 85 6.31 -9.08 14.92
CA GLU A 85 7.43 -8.11 15.01
C GLU A 85 8.20 -8.05 13.69
N GLN A 86 8.53 -9.21 13.13
CA GLN A 86 9.15 -9.32 11.81
C GLN A 86 8.27 -8.71 10.71
N PHE A 87 6.96 -8.94 10.76
CA PHE A 87 6.02 -8.34 9.80
C PHE A 87 6.09 -6.81 9.85
N ILE A 88 6.08 -6.20 11.04
CA ILE A 88 6.17 -4.75 11.21
C ILE A 88 7.49 -4.21 10.67
N ASP A 89 8.61 -4.88 10.96
CA ASP A 89 9.93 -4.44 10.50
C ASP A 89 10.03 -4.44 8.97
N ILE A 90 9.58 -5.52 8.34
CA ILE A 90 9.55 -5.64 6.87
C ILE A 90 8.60 -4.61 6.26
N PHE A 91 7.43 -4.41 6.85
CA PHE A 91 6.43 -3.45 6.40
C PHE A 91 7.00 -2.02 6.38
N PHE A 92 7.55 -1.55 7.49
CA PHE A 92 8.11 -0.20 7.57
C PHE A 92 9.36 -0.01 6.72
N GLN A 93 10.18 -1.05 6.55
CA GLN A 93 11.30 -1.00 5.63
C GLN A 93 10.81 -0.81 4.19
N TYR A 94 9.80 -1.57 3.77
CA TYR A 94 9.20 -1.45 2.44
C TYR A 94 8.62 -0.05 2.20
N ILE A 95 7.89 0.51 3.17
CA ILE A 95 7.35 1.87 3.09
C ILE A 95 8.49 2.90 2.93
N ARG A 96 9.61 2.78 3.67
CA ARG A 96 10.76 3.69 3.52
C ARG A 96 11.36 3.64 2.12
N GLU A 97 11.52 2.45 1.57
CA GLU A 97 12.11 2.23 0.24
C GLU A 97 11.23 2.80 -0.88
N ASN A 98 9.92 2.96 -0.63
CA ASN A 98 8.93 3.42 -1.60
C ASN A 98 8.22 4.73 -1.18
N ASP A 99 8.73 5.44 -0.18
CA ASP A 99 8.06 6.57 0.48
C ASP A 99 7.62 7.68 -0.52
N GLU A 100 8.46 8.02 -1.50
CA GLU A 100 8.13 9.04 -2.49
C GLU A 100 6.91 8.63 -3.35
N ASN A 101 6.82 7.38 -3.77
CA ASN A 101 5.67 6.88 -4.54
C ASN A 101 4.39 6.91 -3.71
N TYR A 102 4.46 6.48 -2.44
CA TYR A 102 3.31 6.52 -1.55
C TYR A 102 2.89 7.94 -1.17
N LYS A 103 3.85 8.87 -1.01
CA LYS A 103 3.55 10.29 -0.81
C LYS A 103 2.76 10.88 -1.97
N LEU A 104 3.09 10.51 -3.21
CA LEU A 104 2.35 10.96 -4.39
C LEU A 104 0.90 10.47 -4.37
N LEU A 105 0.70 9.19 -4.10
CA LEU A 105 -0.64 8.60 -4.01
C LEU A 105 -1.44 9.19 -2.84
N CYS A 106 -0.85 9.28 -1.65
CA CYS A 106 -1.52 9.81 -0.46
C CYS A 106 -1.98 11.27 -0.61
N ARG A 107 -1.41 12.03 -1.56
CA ARG A 107 -1.84 13.39 -1.87
C ARG A 107 -3.08 13.44 -2.75
N SER A 108 -3.39 12.38 -3.47
CA SER A 108 -4.63 12.24 -4.24
C SER A 108 -5.83 12.07 -3.29
N ASN A 109 -6.97 12.68 -3.66
CA ASN A 109 -8.19 12.54 -2.88
C ASN A 109 -8.82 11.15 -3.03
N GLU A 110 -8.55 10.48 -4.13
CA GLU A 110 -9.05 9.16 -4.48
C GLU A 110 -8.30 8.04 -3.72
N PHE A 111 -7.13 8.32 -3.16
CA PHE A 111 -6.32 7.35 -2.43
C PHE A 111 -7.04 6.66 -1.26
N ILE A 112 -8.16 7.21 -0.79
CA ILE A 112 -8.90 6.65 0.35
C ILE A 112 -9.36 5.21 0.10
N PHE A 113 -9.67 4.84 -1.15
CA PHE A 113 -10.08 3.47 -1.51
C PHE A 113 -8.89 2.50 -1.46
N THR A 114 -7.74 2.91 -2.00
CA THR A 114 -6.48 2.15 -1.94
C THR A 114 -6.02 1.99 -0.51
N ALA A 115 -6.06 3.05 0.27
CA ALA A 115 -5.75 3.04 1.69
C ALA A 115 -6.60 2.01 2.45
N LYS A 116 -7.92 1.99 2.23
CA LYS A 116 -8.83 1.03 2.86
C LYS A 116 -8.52 -0.42 2.46
N LYS A 117 -8.15 -0.67 1.21
CA LYS A 117 -7.73 -2.00 0.75
C LYS A 117 -6.45 -2.45 1.44
N LEU A 118 -5.45 -1.55 1.55
CA LEU A 118 -4.19 -1.82 2.25
C LEU A 118 -4.40 -2.13 3.73
N THR A 119 -5.20 -1.33 4.45
CA THR A 119 -5.48 -1.59 5.88
C THR A 119 -6.21 -2.91 6.08
N THR A 120 -7.17 -3.24 5.22
CA THR A 120 -7.90 -4.50 5.30
C THR A 120 -6.95 -5.70 5.14
N ILE A 121 -6.05 -5.67 4.16
CA ILE A 121 -5.09 -6.76 3.93
C ILE A 121 -4.09 -6.85 5.09
N ALA A 122 -3.57 -5.71 5.58
CA ALA A 122 -2.64 -5.67 6.71
C ALA A 122 -3.30 -6.20 8.00
N ALA A 123 -4.54 -5.79 8.27
CA ALA A 123 -5.30 -6.28 9.43
C ALA A 123 -5.54 -7.78 9.37
N ASN A 124 -5.98 -8.30 8.22
CA ASN A 124 -6.19 -9.73 8.01
C ASN A 124 -4.90 -10.53 8.20
N LYS A 125 -3.78 -10.03 7.69
CA LYS A 125 -2.48 -10.70 7.87
C LYS A 125 -2.03 -10.70 9.32
N PHE A 126 -2.21 -9.59 10.02
CA PHE A 126 -1.90 -9.52 11.45
C PHE A 126 -2.78 -10.47 12.28
N LEU A 127 -4.08 -10.51 11.99
CA LEU A 127 -5.03 -11.45 12.63
C LEU A 127 -4.64 -12.89 12.37
N GLU A 128 -4.30 -13.23 11.14
CA GLU A 128 -3.83 -14.59 10.79
C GLU A 128 -2.63 -14.99 11.66
N LEU A 129 -1.62 -14.11 11.79
CA LEU A 129 -0.46 -14.35 12.64
C LEU A 129 -0.85 -14.52 14.13
N CYS A 130 -1.82 -13.73 14.61
CA CYS A 130 -2.33 -13.87 15.97
C CYS A 130 -3.12 -15.18 16.18
N HIS A 131 -3.94 -15.58 15.22
CA HIS A 131 -4.72 -16.81 15.32
C HIS A 131 -3.88 -18.07 15.32
N HIS A 132 -2.79 -18.08 14.56
CA HIS A 132 -1.82 -19.18 14.52
C HIS A 132 -0.91 -19.22 15.77
N ASN A 133 -0.89 -18.14 16.56
CA ASN A 133 -0.09 -18.08 17.78
C ASN A 133 -0.88 -18.67 18.97
N ALA A 134 -0.55 -19.89 19.38
CA ALA A 134 -1.18 -20.58 20.52
C ALA A 134 -1.04 -19.83 21.87
N LEU A 135 -0.15 -18.84 21.96
CA LEU A 135 0.06 -18.03 23.15
C LEU A 135 -0.98 -16.91 23.32
N VAL A 136 -1.73 -16.59 22.27
CA VAL A 136 -2.80 -15.57 22.33
C VAL A 136 -4.01 -16.16 23.07
N LYS A 137 -4.22 -15.77 24.32
CA LYS A 137 -5.32 -16.25 25.15
C LYS A 137 -6.52 -15.35 25.16
N ASN A 138 -6.32 -14.02 25.26
CA ASN A 138 -7.42 -13.09 25.26
C ASN A 138 -7.73 -12.64 23.83
N LYS A 139 -8.82 -13.17 23.26
CA LYS A 139 -9.27 -12.86 21.90
C LYS A 139 -10.45 -11.88 21.86
N GLU A 140 -10.94 -11.44 23.02
CA GLU A 140 -12.06 -10.51 23.08
C GLU A 140 -11.69 -9.19 22.38
N TYR A 141 -12.50 -8.79 21.41
CA TYR A 141 -12.30 -7.59 20.56
C TYR A 141 -10.94 -7.51 19.86
N ILE A 142 -10.23 -8.63 19.64
CA ILE A 142 -8.89 -8.60 19.00
C ILE A 142 -8.96 -8.03 17.58
N ASP A 143 -10.02 -8.35 16.83
CA ASP A 143 -10.24 -7.87 15.47
C ASP A 143 -10.41 -6.36 15.45
N LEU A 144 -11.20 -5.83 16.39
CA LEU A 144 -11.42 -4.39 16.54
C LEU A 144 -10.16 -3.65 17.01
N ASP A 145 -9.43 -4.19 17.99
CA ASP A 145 -8.17 -3.63 18.51
C ASP A 145 -7.13 -3.48 17.37
N ILE A 146 -7.00 -4.50 16.52
CA ILE A 146 -6.10 -4.49 15.37
C ILE A 146 -6.59 -3.54 14.28
N ALA A 147 -7.87 -3.58 13.91
CA ALA A 147 -8.42 -2.73 12.85
C ALA A 147 -8.30 -1.24 13.20
N VAL A 148 -8.72 -0.83 14.40
CA VAL A 148 -8.61 0.56 14.87
C VAL A 148 -7.17 1.03 14.89
N PHE A 149 -6.24 0.18 15.34
CA PHE A 149 -4.82 0.52 15.36
C PHE A 149 -4.27 0.72 13.95
N ILE A 150 -4.52 -0.21 13.02
CA ILE A 150 -4.02 -0.13 11.64
C ILE A 150 -4.62 1.06 10.90
N ASP A 151 -5.92 1.30 11.05
CA ASP A 151 -6.58 2.48 10.44
C ASP A 151 -6.02 3.78 10.99
N GLY A 152 -5.74 3.85 12.31
CA GLY A 152 -5.11 5.00 12.95
C GLY A 152 -3.70 5.27 12.40
N ILE A 153 -2.85 4.25 12.29
CA ILE A 153 -1.49 4.36 11.73
C ILE A 153 -1.54 4.84 10.27
N LEU A 154 -2.42 4.27 9.46
CA LEU A 154 -2.57 4.72 8.07
C LEU A 154 -3.05 6.16 7.99
N CYS A 155 -4.03 6.55 8.80
CA CYS A 155 -4.51 7.93 8.84
C CYS A 155 -3.38 8.92 9.15
N GLU A 156 -2.54 8.64 10.15
CA GLU A 156 -1.39 9.49 10.47
C GLU A 156 -0.31 9.47 9.38
N TYR A 157 -0.07 8.33 8.73
CA TYR A 157 0.83 8.25 7.57
C TYR A 157 0.33 9.11 6.40
N VAL A 158 -0.96 9.07 6.09
CA VAL A 158 -1.57 9.93 5.05
C VAL A 158 -1.42 11.41 5.41
N LYS A 159 -1.65 11.80 6.67
CA LYS A 159 -1.42 13.17 7.14
C LYS A 159 0.04 13.60 6.97
N TYR A 160 0.99 12.72 7.32
CA TYR A 160 2.42 12.95 7.09
C TYR A 160 2.72 13.19 5.62
N CYS A 161 2.24 12.32 4.73
CA CYS A 161 2.44 12.45 3.28
C CYS A 161 1.87 13.76 2.71
N ARG A 162 0.76 14.27 3.29
CA ARG A 162 0.12 15.53 2.91
C ARG A 162 0.73 16.77 3.58
N GLY A 163 1.70 16.59 4.45
CA GLY A 163 2.28 17.69 5.24
C GLY A 163 1.34 18.27 6.30
N LEU A 164 0.34 17.50 6.73
CA LEU A 164 -0.67 17.88 7.73
C LEU A 164 -0.31 17.39 9.14
N SER A 165 0.77 16.65 9.30
CA SER A 165 1.27 16.15 10.59
C SER A 165 2.77 16.39 10.70
N ALA A 166 3.23 16.73 11.91
CA ALA A 166 4.64 16.81 12.24
C ALA A 166 5.26 15.42 12.53
N VAL A 167 4.44 14.39 12.65
CA VAL A 167 4.85 13.01 12.89
C VAL A 167 5.63 12.50 11.68
N LYS A 168 6.79 11.90 11.91
CA LYS A 168 7.63 11.30 10.85
C LYS A 168 7.39 9.79 10.74
N LEU A 169 7.84 9.20 9.65
CA LEU A 169 7.74 7.76 9.44
C LEU A 169 8.43 6.96 10.57
N ASP A 170 9.57 7.45 11.06
CA ASP A 170 10.28 6.82 12.16
C ASP A 170 9.53 6.90 13.49
N ASP A 171 8.78 7.98 13.74
CA ASP A 171 7.90 8.10 14.90
C ASP A 171 6.75 7.09 14.83
N LEU A 172 6.14 6.91 13.65
CA LEU A 172 5.11 5.90 13.42
C LEU A 172 5.65 4.49 13.64
N TYR A 173 6.86 4.21 13.15
CA TYR A 173 7.50 2.91 13.38
C TYR A 173 7.75 2.67 14.87
N ALA A 174 8.35 3.63 15.57
CA ALA A 174 8.62 3.51 17.02
C ALA A 174 7.33 3.34 17.84
N PHE A 175 6.29 4.09 17.51
CA PHE A 175 4.97 3.98 18.13
C PHE A 175 4.35 2.59 17.86
N THR A 176 4.42 2.08 16.62
CA THR A 176 3.93 0.76 16.26
C THR A 176 4.64 -0.35 17.03
N LYS A 177 5.97 -0.27 17.19
CA LYS A 177 6.75 -1.23 17.99
C LYS A 177 6.36 -1.18 19.47
N GLN A 178 6.11 0.01 20.02
CA GLN A 178 5.66 0.15 21.41
C GLN A 178 4.25 -0.40 21.60
N TRP A 179 3.32 -0.07 20.70
CA TRP A 179 1.96 -0.62 20.71
C TRP A 179 1.97 -2.15 20.67
N LEU A 180 2.82 -2.75 19.80
CA LEU A 180 2.94 -4.20 19.70
C LEU A 180 3.40 -4.84 21.04
N LYS A 181 4.35 -4.23 21.73
CA LYS A 181 4.79 -4.69 23.04
C LYS A 181 3.65 -4.66 24.06
N ASP A 182 2.86 -3.60 24.06
CA ASP A 182 1.74 -3.44 24.98
C ASP A 182 0.56 -4.35 24.58
N PHE A 183 0.32 -4.54 23.30
CA PHE A 183 -0.60 -5.54 22.77
C PHE A 183 -0.22 -6.96 23.21
N ALA A 184 1.05 -7.32 23.07
CA ALA A 184 1.56 -8.62 23.49
C ALA A 184 1.38 -8.85 25.00
N LYS A 185 1.70 -7.86 25.86
CA LYS A 185 1.48 -7.94 27.31
C LYS A 185 0.03 -8.18 27.69
N ARG A 186 -0.92 -7.56 26.97
CA ARG A 186 -2.37 -7.71 27.21
C ARG A 186 -2.92 -9.04 26.70
N ARG A 187 -2.34 -9.60 25.64
CA ARG A 187 -2.92 -10.71 24.87
C ARG A 187 -2.19 -12.02 25.01
N LEU A 188 -0.86 -11.99 25.24
CA LEU A 188 -0.07 -13.20 25.36
C LEU A 188 -0.02 -13.70 26.81
N SER A 189 0.05 -15.01 26.98
CA SER A 189 0.36 -15.59 28.27
C SER A 189 1.82 -15.33 28.61
N PRO A 190 2.15 -15.11 29.90
CA PRO A 190 3.53 -15.13 30.31
C PRO A 190 4.17 -16.47 29.91
N PRO A 191 5.46 -16.47 29.50
CA PRO A 191 6.15 -17.73 29.25
C PRO A 191 6.04 -18.60 30.51
N LYS A 192 5.71 -19.88 30.33
CA LYS A 192 5.76 -20.82 31.45
C LYS A 192 7.21 -20.86 31.93
N GLU A 193 7.45 -20.39 33.15
CA GLU A 193 8.72 -20.66 33.82
C GLU A 193 8.96 -22.17 33.81
N LYS A 194 10.11 -22.57 33.23
CA LYS A 194 10.57 -23.97 33.26
C LYS A 194 11.33 -24.23 34.53
#